data_05bdc820e939112558ff9676fc329b88
#
_entry.id   05bdc820e939112558ff9676fc329b88
#
_cell.length_a   1.000
_cell.length_b   1.000
_cell.length_c   1.000
_cell.angle_alpha   90.00
_cell.angle_beta   90.00
_cell.angle_gamma   90.00
#
_symmetry.space_group_name_H-M   'P 1'
#
loop_
_entity.id
_entity.type
_entity.pdbx_description
1 polymer ?
#
loop_
_entity_poly.entity_id
_entity_poly.type
_entity_poly.pdbx_seq_one_letter_code
_entity_poly.pdbx_strand_id
1 'polypeptide(L)'
;MSFFKAYDMRGTFGVDFDLETVYKVGLALPKVVKGKRWLVGRDCRTTSDAVHDALVKGLSESGAEVSDLGLCTTPMVYYFTAADGFDGSVMITASHNPPTDNGLKVSKATALPVGYANGLNEVEKLVNASTASLDEEFKSRYSDTGEMTIKAATEKFRAETARWKDGNVRPPAYSQRIAWERYVAWHVQRCGDLSNLKFTVDCSNGMSGIFAEDVFPNAVLLNDEQDGKFPAHSPNPLKAEAREQIAKVVREKGLDCGVIFDGDADRAMFVDERGEFVQPDYLIPIVARATLAAHVNQTIKQSKQSDNCPKIIHDVRTSRGAIETLKEDGFEPVMVPVGHAFAKPIIRKVGALCGGELAGHYYFSEFFGCDSGLLAATRILGEIAKAKAAGKTFSEMMKPIVSRYANSGEINFKVEDKEAAIARVLEVAKTLGEETSRSEIDGYRLEYREGWISIRKSNTEPYLRLLAECDTKERLSSWLSVLTKAIG
;
A
#
# COMPACT_ATOMS: atom_id res chain seq x y z
N MET A 1 -0.49 -17.98 15.73
CA MET A 1 -1.53 -17.54 14.75
C MET A 1 -1.21 -18.18 13.41
N SER A 2 -2.17 -18.50 12.54
CA SER A 2 -1.87 -19.08 11.22
C SER A 2 -1.05 -18.08 10.36
N PHE A 3 -0.07 -18.59 9.60
CA PHE A 3 0.68 -17.82 8.60
C PHE A 3 -0.22 -17.33 7.46
N PHE A 4 -1.23 -18.11 7.09
CA PHE A 4 -2.22 -17.75 6.08
C PHE A 4 -3.25 -16.76 6.66
N LYS A 5 -3.29 -15.54 6.11
CA LYS A 5 -4.21 -14.46 6.51
C LYS A 5 -5.29 -14.25 5.46
N ALA A 6 -6.22 -13.34 5.73
CA ALA A 6 -7.33 -13.05 4.81
C ALA A 6 -6.85 -12.58 3.41
N TYR A 7 -5.76 -11.85 3.32
CA TYR A 7 -5.30 -11.17 2.10
C TYR A 7 -3.98 -11.67 1.54
N ASP A 8 -3.11 -12.21 2.40
CA ASP A 8 -1.75 -12.65 2.09
C ASP A 8 -1.30 -13.73 3.07
N MET A 9 -0.05 -14.14 2.97
CA MET A 9 0.63 -14.96 3.97
C MET A 9 1.60 -14.05 4.72
N ARG A 10 1.50 -13.99 6.06
CA ARG A 10 2.32 -13.10 6.88
C ARG A 10 2.47 -13.58 8.31
N GLY A 11 3.66 -13.44 8.87
CA GLY A 11 3.95 -13.79 10.26
C GLY A 11 5.38 -13.54 10.65
N THR A 12 5.72 -13.83 11.89
CA THR A 12 7.07 -13.77 12.42
C THR A 12 7.86 -14.99 11.93
N PHE A 13 8.94 -14.74 11.18
CA PHE A 13 9.80 -15.80 10.65
C PHE A 13 10.45 -16.61 11.79
N GLY A 14 10.47 -17.94 11.64
CA GLY A 14 10.94 -18.86 12.67
C GLY A 14 9.95 -19.14 13.81
N VAL A 15 8.79 -18.45 13.84
CA VAL A 15 7.71 -18.65 14.83
C VAL A 15 6.41 -19.08 14.16
N ASP A 16 5.90 -18.27 13.24
CA ASP A 16 4.65 -18.55 12.53
C ASP A 16 4.87 -19.38 11.26
N PHE A 17 6.06 -19.30 10.66
CA PHE A 17 6.47 -20.06 9.47
C PHE A 17 8.00 -20.15 9.37
N ASP A 18 8.46 -21.06 8.53
CA ASP A 18 9.88 -21.35 8.27
C ASP A 18 10.15 -21.55 6.77
N LEU A 19 11.41 -21.82 6.41
CA LEU A 19 11.81 -22.04 5.02
C LEU A 19 11.16 -23.28 4.41
N GLU A 20 10.90 -24.33 5.22
CA GLU A 20 10.22 -25.54 4.73
C GLU A 20 8.76 -25.25 4.37
N THR A 21 8.08 -24.44 5.16
CA THR A 21 6.74 -23.95 4.86
C THR A 21 6.72 -23.16 3.55
N VAL A 22 7.69 -22.26 3.36
CA VAL A 22 7.80 -21.44 2.14
C VAL A 22 8.10 -22.31 0.90
N TYR A 23 8.99 -23.28 1.01
CA TYR A 23 9.26 -24.25 -0.05
C TYR A 23 8.01 -25.03 -0.47
N LYS A 24 7.24 -25.53 0.51
CA LYS A 24 5.95 -26.19 0.26
C LYS A 24 4.92 -25.27 -0.38
N VAL A 25 4.90 -23.99 0.00
CA VAL A 25 4.07 -22.98 -0.68
C VAL A 25 4.48 -22.85 -2.15
N GLY A 26 5.78 -22.80 -2.46
CA GLY A 26 6.30 -22.79 -3.84
C GLY A 26 5.84 -23.98 -4.65
N LEU A 27 5.85 -25.19 -4.08
CA LEU A 27 5.35 -26.42 -4.71
C LEU A 27 3.83 -26.40 -4.93
N ALA A 28 3.08 -25.69 -4.09
CA ALA A 28 1.61 -25.67 -4.12
C ALA A 28 1.05 -24.57 -5.05
N LEU A 29 1.69 -23.40 -5.11
CA LEU A 29 1.17 -22.23 -5.83
C LEU A 29 0.83 -22.51 -7.30
N PRO A 30 1.68 -23.17 -8.14
CA PRO A 30 1.34 -23.41 -9.55
C PRO A 30 0.19 -24.41 -9.75
N LYS A 31 -0.12 -25.21 -8.74
CA LYS A 31 -1.27 -26.13 -8.76
C LYS A 31 -2.60 -25.40 -8.55
N VAL A 32 -2.58 -24.31 -7.77
CA VAL A 32 -3.76 -23.49 -7.43
C VAL A 32 -3.91 -22.31 -8.40
N VAL A 33 -2.85 -21.58 -8.63
CA VAL A 33 -2.79 -20.46 -9.60
C VAL A 33 -2.23 -21.01 -10.90
N LYS A 34 -3.05 -21.62 -11.70
CA LYS A 34 -2.65 -22.32 -12.92
C LYS A 34 -1.83 -21.42 -13.85
N GLY A 35 -0.64 -21.88 -14.24
CA GLY A 35 0.26 -21.19 -15.16
C GLY A 35 1.72 -21.56 -14.94
N LYS A 36 2.56 -21.31 -15.95
CA LYS A 36 3.98 -21.69 -15.94
C LYS A 36 4.91 -20.54 -15.65
N ARG A 37 4.59 -19.33 -16.11
CA ARG A 37 5.47 -18.15 -16.02
C ARG A 37 5.21 -17.40 -14.72
N TRP A 38 6.19 -17.46 -13.81
CA TRP A 38 6.10 -16.83 -12.50
C TRP A 38 7.13 -15.74 -12.33
N LEU A 39 6.70 -14.63 -11.74
CA LEU A 39 7.56 -13.52 -11.35
C LEU A 39 7.73 -13.52 -9.82
N VAL A 40 8.95 -13.43 -9.34
CA VAL A 40 9.26 -13.31 -7.91
C VAL A 40 10.06 -12.04 -7.67
N GLY A 41 9.69 -11.30 -6.64
CA GLY A 41 10.44 -10.15 -6.15
C GLY A 41 10.47 -10.15 -4.63
N ARG A 42 11.39 -9.38 -4.04
CA ARG A 42 11.54 -9.30 -2.60
C ARG A 42 11.88 -7.90 -2.11
N ASP A 43 11.55 -7.63 -0.85
CA ASP A 43 11.99 -6.45 -0.13
C ASP A 43 13.37 -6.65 0.53
N CYS A 44 13.82 -5.63 1.26
CA CYS A 44 15.13 -5.61 1.93
C CYS A 44 15.12 -6.26 3.32
N ARG A 45 14.07 -6.95 3.77
CA ARG A 45 14.03 -7.58 5.09
C ARG A 45 15.11 -8.64 5.23
N THR A 46 15.64 -8.78 6.45
CA THR A 46 16.79 -9.66 6.75
C THR A 46 16.58 -11.12 6.36
N THR A 47 15.33 -11.57 6.32
CA THR A 47 14.97 -12.95 5.97
C THR A 47 14.51 -13.11 4.52
N SER A 48 14.39 -12.00 3.75
CA SER A 48 13.79 -12.05 2.41
C SER A 48 14.61 -12.86 1.41
N ASP A 49 15.95 -12.88 1.51
CA ASP A 49 16.81 -13.70 0.63
C ASP A 49 16.58 -15.19 0.87
N ALA A 50 16.55 -15.63 2.13
CA ALA A 50 16.32 -17.03 2.47
C ALA A 50 14.90 -17.50 2.06
N VAL A 51 13.91 -16.66 2.32
CA VAL A 51 12.51 -16.90 1.91
C VAL A 51 12.39 -16.96 0.39
N HIS A 52 13.10 -16.08 -0.35
CA HIS A 52 13.17 -16.08 -1.80
C HIS A 52 13.71 -17.39 -2.35
N ASP A 53 14.87 -17.83 -1.87
CA ASP A 53 15.52 -19.05 -2.37
C ASP A 53 14.67 -20.30 -2.11
N ALA A 54 14.03 -20.39 -0.93
CA ALA A 54 13.13 -21.49 -0.62
C ALA A 54 11.87 -21.49 -1.53
N LEU A 55 11.30 -20.32 -1.77
CA LEU A 55 10.14 -20.15 -2.64
C LEU A 55 10.47 -20.53 -4.09
N VAL A 56 11.57 -19.97 -4.62
CA VAL A 56 12.02 -20.20 -6.01
C VAL A 56 12.34 -21.67 -6.24
N LYS A 57 13.01 -22.35 -5.26
CA LYS A 57 13.25 -23.79 -5.32
C LYS A 57 11.92 -24.55 -5.45
N GLY A 58 10.94 -24.26 -4.61
CA GLY A 58 9.64 -24.91 -4.67
C GLY A 58 8.86 -24.66 -5.97
N LEU A 59 8.84 -23.41 -6.45
CA LEU A 59 8.22 -23.05 -7.73
C LEU A 59 8.89 -23.80 -8.88
N SER A 60 10.22 -23.80 -8.97
CA SER A 60 10.99 -24.45 -10.03
C SER A 60 10.78 -25.96 -10.03
N GLU A 61 10.82 -26.60 -8.88
CA GLU A 61 10.56 -28.05 -8.75
C GLU A 61 9.10 -28.44 -9.06
N SER A 62 8.16 -27.49 -8.94
CA SER A 62 6.79 -27.70 -9.40
C SER A 62 6.63 -27.60 -10.92
N GLY A 63 7.67 -27.25 -11.65
CA GLY A 63 7.69 -27.06 -13.11
C GLY A 63 7.37 -25.63 -13.56
N ALA A 64 7.43 -24.64 -12.67
CA ALA A 64 7.26 -23.24 -13.02
C ALA A 64 8.55 -22.65 -13.63
N GLU A 65 8.37 -21.77 -14.61
CA GLU A 65 9.43 -20.93 -15.18
C GLU A 65 9.50 -19.63 -14.38
N VAL A 66 10.49 -19.53 -13.51
CA VAL A 66 10.64 -18.39 -12.59
C VAL A 66 11.51 -17.30 -13.19
N SER A 67 10.99 -16.09 -13.23
CA SER A 67 11.75 -14.85 -13.47
C SER A 67 11.94 -14.13 -12.15
N ASP A 68 13.17 -13.79 -11.80
CA ASP A 68 13.51 -13.09 -10.57
C ASP A 68 13.67 -11.59 -10.83
N LEU A 69 12.85 -10.79 -10.16
CA LEU A 69 12.90 -9.32 -10.19
C LEU A 69 13.92 -8.78 -9.17
N GLY A 70 14.41 -9.62 -8.27
CA GLY A 70 15.34 -9.25 -7.21
C GLY A 70 14.74 -8.32 -6.16
N LEU A 71 15.57 -7.40 -5.64
CA LEU A 71 15.11 -6.33 -4.76
C LEU A 71 14.22 -5.35 -5.54
N CYS A 72 12.97 -5.21 -5.12
CA CYS A 72 11.98 -4.38 -5.80
C CYS A 72 10.87 -3.92 -4.85
N THR A 73 10.02 -3.02 -5.33
CA THR A 73 8.80 -2.64 -4.61
C THR A 73 7.64 -3.57 -4.95
N THR A 74 6.66 -3.65 -4.06
CA THR A 74 5.42 -4.40 -4.32
C THR A 74 4.71 -3.91 -5.61
N PRO A 75 4.58 -2.60 -5.89
CA PRO A 75 4.03 -2.11 -7.15
C PRO A 75 4.82 -2.51 -8.40
N MET A 76 6.14 -2.68 -8.31
CA MET A 76 6.93 -3.21 -9.44
C MET A 76 6.51 -4.63 -9.80
N VAL A 77 6.31 -5.51 -8.81
CA VAL A 77 5.82 -6.87 -9.05
C VAL A 77 4.45 -6.83 -9.73
N TYR A 78 3.52 -5.98 -9.27
CA TYR A 78 2.21 -5.85 -9.92
C TYR A 78 2.32 -5.36 -11.37
N TYR A 79 3.13 -4.33 -11.59
CA TYR A 79 3.33 -3.77 -12.92
C TYR A 79 3.80 -4.82 -13.92
N PHE A 80 4.88 -5.53 -13.60
CA PHE A 80 5.47 -6.52 -14.51
C PHE A 80 4.61 -7.78 -14.64
N THR A 81 3.91 -8.20 -13.57
CA THR A 81 2.94 -9.29 -13.67
C THR A 81 1.91 -9.02 -14.75
N ALA A 82 1.37 -7.80 -14.78
CA ALA A 82 0.35 -7.42 -15.74
C ALA A 82 0.92 -7.04 -17.12
N ALA A 83 1.97 -6.20 -17.15
CA ALA A 83 2.53 -5.66 -18.40
C ALA A 83 3.24 -6.73 -19.25
N ASP A 84 3.92 -7.68 -18.64
CA ASP A 84 4.70 -8.72 -19.33
C ASP A 84 3.98 -10.08 -19.35
N GLY A 85 2.73 -10.13 -18.85
CA GLY A 85 1.83 -11.28 -18.97
C GLY A 85 2.31 -12.52 -18.23
N PHE A 86 2.77 -12.37 -16.98
CA PHE A 86 3.04 -13.50 -16.11
C PHE A 86 1.73 -14.14 -15.63
N ASP A 87 1.74 -15.47 -15.47
CA ASP A 87 0.57 -16.22 -15.00
C ASP A 87 0.37 -16.05 -13.50
N GLY A 88 1.48 -15.94 -12.76
CA GLY A 88 1.49 -15.70 -11.32
C GLY A 88 2.69 -14.89 -10.89
N SER A 89 2.59 -14.28 -9.72
CA SER A 89 3.72 -13.61 -9.08
C SER A 89 3.66 -13.66 -7.58
N VAL A 90 4.82 -13.52 -6.96
CA VAL A 90 4.95 -13.41 -5.51
C VAL A 90 5.86 -12.24 -5.17
N MET A 91 5.38 -11.33 -4.32
CA MET A 91 6.22 -10.37 -3.63
C MET A 91 6.48 -10.85 -2.22
N ILE A 92 7.75 -11.00 -1.88
CA ILE A 92 8.22 -11.39 -0.55
C ILE A 92 8.39 -10.12 0.27
N THR A 93 7.49 -9.91 1.21
CA THR A 93 7.43 -8.72 2.06
C THR A 93 6.43 -8.89 3.20
N ALA A 94 6.65 -8.19 4.30
CA ALA A 94 5.63 -7.94 5.31
C ALA A 94 5.18 -6.46 5.33
N SER A 95 5.45 -5.70 4.24
CA SER A 95 5.06 -4.29 4.07
C SER A 95 5.54 -3.44 5.27
N HIS A 96 4.63 -2.92 6.04
CA HIS A 96 4.87 -2.02 7.18
C HIS A 96 4.98 -2.73 8.54
N ASN A 97 4.99 -4.06 8.59
CA ASN A 97 5.13 -4.84 9.83
C ASN A 97 6.55 -4.71 10.41
N PRO A 98 6.73 -5.05 11.70
CA PRO A 98 8.05 -5.06 12.35
C PRO A 98 9.13 -5.83 11.56
N PRO A 99 10.42 -5.56 11.81
CA PRO A 99 11.55 -6.22 11.11
C PRO A 99 11.56 -7.74 11.20
N THR A 100 11.02 -8.31 12.27
CA THR A 100 10.95 -9.75 12.52
C THR A 100 9.95 -10.49 11.65
N ASP A 101 9.01 -9.75 11.06
CA ASP A 101 7.97 -10.32 10.22
C ASP A 101 8.41 -10.40 8.76
N ASN A 102 7.90 -11.42 8.07
CA ASN A 102 7.97 -11.52 6.62
C ASN A 102 6.68 -12.13 6.07
N GLY A 103 6.56 -12.23 4.75
CA GLY A 103 5.36 -12.77 4.14
C GLY A 103 5.43 -12.87 2.63
N LEU A 104 4.31 -13.30 2.05
CA LEU A 104 4.16 -13.53 0.61
C LEU A 104 2.84 -12.90 0.14
N LYS A 105 2.93 -11.87 -0.71
CA LYS A 105 1.78 -11.32 -1.44
C LYS A 105 1.72 -12.01 -2.80
N VAL A 106 0.68 -12.82 -3.02
CA VAL A 106 0.51 -13.60 -4.24
C VAL A 106 -0.47 -12.91 -5.19
N SER A 107 -0.12 -12.88 -6.45
CA SER A 107 -1.03 -12.44 -7.52
C SER A 107 -1.08 -13.47 -8.64
N LYS A 108 -2.22 -13.56 -9.31
CA LYS A 108 -2.39 -14.28 -10.57
C LYS A 108 -2.32 -13.30 -11.75
N ALA A 109 -2.49 -13.81 -12.96
CA ALA A 109 -2.44 -13.03 -14.19
C ALA A 109 -3.13 -11.66 -14.05
N THR A 110 -2.57 -10.64 -14.70
CA THR A 110 -3.00 -9.23 -14.60
C THR A 110 -2.89 -8.62 -13.20
N ALA A 111 -2.02 -9.18 -12.34
CA ALA A 111 -1.82 -8.76 -10.95
C ALA A 111 -3.09 -8.79 -10.08
N LEU A 112 -3.98 -9.75 -10.32
CA LEU A 112 -5.14 -9.98 -9.46
C LEU A 112 -4.69 -10.68 -8.16
N PRO A 113 -5.05 -10.15 -6.97
CA PRO A 113 -4.61 -10.71 -5.71
C PRO A 113 -5.20 -12.10 -5.44
N VAL A 114 -4.39 -12.97 -4.85
CA VAL A 114 -4.82 -14.27 -4.34
C VAL A 114 -4.86 -14.17 -2.81
N GLY A 115 -6.06 -14.08 -2.26
CA GLY A 115 -6.32 -14.09 -0.83
C GLY A 115 -6.84 -15.45 -0.35
N TYR A 116 -7.17 -15.53 0.94
CA TYR A 116 -7.61 -16.79 1.55
C TYR A 116 -8.88 -17.34 0.89
N ALA A 117 -9.88 -16.50 0.65
CA ALA A 117 -11.16 -16.90 0.07
C ALA A 117 -11.10 -17.31 -1.42
N ASN A 118 -10.00 -17.02 -2.12
CA ASN A 118 -9.90 -17.23 -3.56
C ASN A 118 -8.61 -17.92 -4.02
N GLY A 119 -7.98 -18.71 -3.12
CA GLY A 119 -6.85 -19.57 -3.47
C GLY A 119 -5.92 -19.95 -2.33
N LEU A 120 -5.60 -19.05 -1.38
CA LEU A 120 -4.63 -19.36 -0.32
C LEU A 120 -5.13 -20.46 0.63
N ASN A 121 -6.43 -20.63 0.82
CA ASN A 121 -7.01 -21.76 1.55
C ASN A 121 -6.68 -23.13 0.91
N GLU A 122 -6.63 -23.19 -0.41
CA GLU A 122 -6.25 -24.42 -1.12
C GLU A 122 -4.72 -24.63 -1.06
N VAL A 123 -3.94 -23.54 -1.12
CA VAL A 123 -2.48 -23.60 -0.89
C VAL A 123 -2.19 -24.13 0.51
N GLU A 124 -2.87 -23.64 1.55
CA GLU A 124 -2.71 -24.10 2.94
C GLU A 124 -3.00 -25.61 3.07
N LYS A 125 -4.07 -26.10 2.47
CA LYS A 125 -4.37 -27.54 2.46
C LYS A 125 -3.26 -28.37 1.83
N LEU A 126 -2.71 -27.92 0.69
CA LEU A 126 -1.63 -28.63 0.00
C LEU A 126 -0.32 -28.57 0.81
N VAL A 127 -0.01 -27.45 1.44
CA VAL A 127 1.15 -27.30 2.32
C VAL A 127 1.06 -28.25 3.51
N ASN A 128 -0.09 -28.29 4.19
CA ASN A 128 -0.31 -29.14 5.35
C ASN A 128 -0.30 -30.63 5.02
N ALA A 129 -0.70 -31.02 3.81
CA ALA A 129 -0.68 -32.41 3.34
C ALA A 129 0.70 -32.82 2.76
N SER A 130 1.63 -31.89 2.56
CA SER A 130 2.90 -32.13 1.89
C SER A 130 3.92 -32.77 2.85
N THR A 131 4.52 -33.89 2.43
CA THR A 131 5.67 -34.51 3.07
C THR A 131 7.02 -34.04 2.48
N ALA A 132 7.00 -33.14 1.49
CA ALA A 132 8.19 -32.60 0.89
C ALA A 132 9.02 -31.83 1.93
N SER A 133 10.34 -31.90 1.84
CA SER A 133 11.25 -31.22 2.76
C SER A 133 12.44 -30.69 2.00
N LEU A 134 13.03 -29.61 2.49
CA LEU A 134 14.28 -29.07 2.00
C LEU A 134 15.42 -30.03 2.34
N ASP A 135 16.39 -30.17 1.41
CA ASP A 135 17.59 -30.95 1.66
C ASP A 135 18.50 -30.28 2.71
N GLU A 136 19.39 -31.09 3.32
CA GLU A 136 20.26 -30.62 4.38
C GLU A 136 21.30 -29.60 3.88
N GLU A 137 21.69 -29.67 2.61
CA GLU A 137 22.59 -28.67 2.01
C GLU A 137 21.90 -27.29 1.98
N PHE A 138 20.63 -27.23 1.57
CA PHE A 138 19.86 -26.00 1.59
C PHE A 138 19.71 -25.47 3.01
N LYS A 139 19.31 -26.32 3.97
CA LYS A 139 19.14 -25.94 5.37
C LYS A 139 20.44 -25.42 5.98
N SER A 140 21.59 -26.08 5.71
CA SER A 140 22.88 -25.66 6.23
C SER A 140 23.32 -24.29 5.73
N ARG A 141 22.91 -23.89 4.52
CA ARG A 141 23.21 -22.57 3.95
C ARG A 141 22.60 -21.42 4.76
N TYR A 142 21.49 -21.67 5.45
CA TYR A 142 20.74 -20.70 6.23
C TYR A 142 20.68 -21.00 7.73
N SER A 143 21.42 -22.04 8.22
CA SER A 143 21.36 -22.49 9.61
C SER A 143 22.01 -21.54 10.62
N ASP A 144 22.93 -20.71 10.19
CA ASP A 144 23.76 -19.90 11.11
C ASP A 144 23.34 -18.44 11.21
N THR A 145 22.43 -17.96 10.37
CA THR A 145 22.08 -16.56 10.48
C THR A 145 20.73 -16.26 9.79
N GLY A 146 19.79 -15.82 10.55
CA GLY A 146 18.88 -14.78 10.07
C GLY A 146 19.64 -13.49 9.70
N GLU A 147 20.98 -13.53 9.62
CA GLU A 147 21.87 -12.38 9.40
C GLU A 147 22.83 -12.52 8.20
N MET A 148 22.53 -13.35 7.20
CA MET A 148 23.28 -13.20 5.97
C MET A 148 22.97 -11.85 5.36
N THR A 149 23.68 -10.96 5.89
CA THR A 149 23.98 -9.56 5.65
C THR A 149 23.23 -8.98 4.45
N ILE A 150 22.13 -8.28 4.75
CA ILE A 150 21.53 -7.22 3.91
C ILE A 150 22.64 -6.38 3.28
N LYS A 151 23.69 -6.11 4.04
CA LYS A 151 24.88 -5.41 3.56
C LYS A 151 25.49 -6.10 2.33
N ALA A 152 25.62 -7.42 2.32
CA ALA A 152 26.13 -8.15 1.17
C ALA A 152 25.14 -8.21 -0.01
N ALA A 153 23.82 -8.34 0.24
CA ALA A 153 22.80 -8.29 -0.81
C ALA A 153 22.66 -6.87 -1.37
N THR A 154 22.69 -5.84 -0.51
CA THR A 154 22.67 -4.43 -0.92
C THR A 154 23.97 -4.04 -1.61
N GLU A 155 25.14 -4.48 -1.12
CA GLU A 155 26.42 -4.26 -1.79
C GLU A 155 26.50 -5.01 -3.12
N LYS A 156 25.98 -6.23 -3.20
CA LYS A 156 25.84 -6.99 -4.45
C LYS A 156 24.92 -6.26 -5.43
N PHE A 157 23.77 -5.80 -4.99
CA PHE A 157 22.84 -5.01 -5.81
C PHE A 157 23.48 -3.69 -6.26
N ARG A 158 24.12 -2.94 -5.34
CA ARG A 158 24.84 -1.70 -5.69
C ARG A 158 26.02 -1.97 -6.64
N ALA A 159 26.79 -3.03 -6.42
CA ALA A 159 27.89 -3.41 -7.29
C ALA A 159 27.40 -3.87 -8.68
N GLU A 160 26.30 -4.61 -8.74
CA GLU A 160 25.64 -4.97 -10.00
C GLU A 160 25.07 -3.73 -10.69
N THR A 161 24.38 -2.85 -9.98
CA THR A 161 23.84 -1.60 -10.52
C THR A 161 24.96 -0.66 -11.00
N ALA A 162 26.07 -0.55 -10.28
CA ALA A 162 27.24 0.24 -10.69
C ALA A 162 27.88 -0.34 -11.95
N ARG A 163 28.12 -1.66 -12.01
CA ARG A 163 28.64 -2.35 -13.21
C ARG A 163 27.74 -2.15 -14.44
N TRP A 164 26.47 -1.97 -14.21
CA TRP A 164 25.48 -1.75 -15.28
C TRP A 164 25.47 -0.29 -15.75
N LYS A 165 25.63 0.69 -14.85
CA LYS A 165 25.81 2.10 -15.21
C LYS A 165 27.06 2.31 -16.08
N ASP A 166 28.10 1.52 -15.86
CA ASP A 166 29.38 1.60 -16.61
C ASP A 166 29.35 0.89 -17.98
N GLY A 167 28.23 0.29 -18.40
CA GLY A 167 28.06 -0.31 -19.73
C GLY A 167 28.81 -1.62 -20.00
N ASN A 168 29.49 -2.19 -18.99
CA ASN A 168 30.44 -3.30 -19.15
C ASN A 168 29.84 -4.70 -19.14
N VAL A 169 28.54 -4.88 -18.89
CA VAL A 169 27.86 -6.17 -18.90
C VAL A 169 26.50 -6.06 -19.55
N ARG A 170 26.22 -6.90 -20.55
CA ARG A 170 24.89 -7.01 -21.14
C ARG A 170 24.03 -7.91 -20.25
N PRO A 171 22.95 -7.39 -19.62
CA PRO A 171 22.11 -8.19 -18.74
C PRO A 171 21.33 -9.25 -19.54
N PRO A 172 20.89 -10.37 -18.92
CA PRO A 172 19.97 -11.32 -19.53
C PRO A 172 18.67 -10.61 -19.98
N ALA A 173 17.93 -11.20 -20.93
CA ALA A 173 16.77 -10.57 -21.58
C ALA A 173 15.67 -10.09 -20.62
N TYR A 174 15.58 -10.66 -19.43
CA TYR A 174 14.79 -10.17 -18.31
C TYR A 174 15.75 -9.96 -17.12
N SER A 175 16.32 -8.77 -17.00
CA SER A 175 17.18 -8.41 -15.88
C SER A 175 16.48 -7.39 -15.01
N GLN A 176 16.76 -7.45 -13.73
CA GLN A 176 16.31 -6.47 -12.73
C GLN A 176 16.54 -5.02 -13.18
N ARG A 177 17.67 -4.74 -13.86
CA ARG A 177 17.97 -3.42 -14.42
C ARG A 177 16.98 -2.97 -15.49
N ILE A 178 16.71 -3.81 -16.50
CA ILE A 178 15.78 -3.45 -17.58
C ILE A 178 14.38 -3.21 -17.02
N ALA A 179 13.95 -4.06 -16.09
CA ALA A 179 12.68 -3.88 -15.39
C ALA A 179 12.66 -2.54 -14.62
N TRP A 180 13.72 -2.26 -13.86
CA TRP A 180 13.83 -1.03 -13.11
C TRP A 180 13.84 0.22 -14.00
N GLU A 181 14.66 0.26 -15.07
CA GLU A 181 14.69 1.38 -16.03
C GLU A 181 13.31 1.60 -16.69
N ARG A 182 12.62 0.54 -17.06
CA ARG A 182 11.26 0.61 -17.61
C ARG A 182 10.26 1.16 -16.60
N TYR A 183 10.34 0.72 -15.35
CA TYR A 183 9.45 1.16 -14.27
C TYR A 183 9.67 2.63 -13.93
N VAL A 184 10.92 3.05 -13.73
CA VAL A 184 11.27 4.46 -13.48
C VAL A 184 10.87 5.35 -14.66
N ALA A 185 11.22 4.98 -15.89
CA ALA A 185 10.83 5.74 -17.08
C ALA A 185 9.31 5.90 -17.21
N TRP A 186 8.54 4.86 -16.88
CA TRP A 186 7.08 4.92 -16.90
C TRP A 186 6.53 5.95 -15.90
N HIS A 187 7.14 6.08 -14.71
CA HIS A 187 6.74 7.05 -13.69
C HIS A 187 7.24 8.47 -14.01
N VAL A 188 8.47 8.62 -14.46
CA VAL A 188 9.04 9.93 -14.86
C VAL A 188 8.20 10.58 -15.97
N GLN A 189 7.75 9.81 -16.97
CA GLN A 189 6.86 10.31 -18.03
C GLN A 189 5.50 10.80 -17.51
N ARG A 190 5.09 10.37 -16.30
CA ARG A 190 3.83 10.70 -15.65
C ARG A 190 3.98 11.69 -14.50
N CYS A 191 5.21 11.90 -14.07
CA CYS A 191 5.56 12.95 -13.13
C CYS A 191 5.42 14.31 -13.83
N GLY A 192 4.61 15.19 -13.29
CA GLY A 192 4.52 16.56 -13.79
C GLY A 192 5.82 17.36 -13.53
N ASP A 193 5.84 18.62 -13.93
CA ASP A 193 6.93 19.51 -13.59
C ASP A 193 6.90 19.84 -12.08
N LEU A 194 7.92 19.38 -11.36
CA LEU A 194 8.13 19.62 -9.93
C LEU A 194 9.25 20.66 -9.68
N SER A 195 9.76 21.35 -10.69
CA SER A 195 10.93 22.23 -10.58
C SER A 195 10.72 23.41 -9.63
N ASN A 196 9.48 23.85 -9.46
CA ASN A 196 9.11 24.91 -8.52
C ASN A 196 8.89 24.42 -7.08
N LEU A 197 8.89 23.09 -6.84
CA LEU A 197 8.55 22.50 -5.55
C LEU A 197 9.81 22.17 -4.74
N LYS A 198 9.83 22.56 -3.47
CA LYS A 198 10.84 22.17 -2.48
C LYS A 198 10.22 21.14 -1.57
N PHE A 199 10.67 19.89 -1.60
CA PHE A 199 10.07 18.82 -0.83
C PHE A 199 11.08 17.79 -0.35
N THR A 200 10.68 16.97 0.59
CA THR A 200 11.46 15.83 1.08
C THR A 200 10.74 14.52 0.81
N VAL A 201 11.52 13.47 0.59
CA VAL A 201 11.06 12.10 0.42
C VAL A 201 11.69 11.24 1.49
N ASP A 202 10.87 10.63 2.33
CA ASP A 202 11.31 9.65 3.33
C ASP A 202 11.03 8.24 2.82
N CYS A 203 12.10 7.48 2.64
CA CYS A 203 12.04 6.11 2.12
C CYS A 203 11.89 5.06 3.22
N SER A 204 11.82 5.46 4.50
CA SER A 204 11.64 4.55 5.66
C SER A 204 12.67 3.41 5.73
N ASN A 205 13.88 3.60 5.23
CA ASN A 205 14.87 2.53 4.98
C ASN A 205 14.31 1.35 4.15
N GLY A 206 13.20 1.57 3.44
CA GLY A 206 12.46 0.58 2.66
C GLY A 206 12.78 0.63 1.17
N MET A 207 11.89 0.00 0.40
CA MET A 207 12.13 -0.24 -1.01
C MET A 207 11.96 0.99 -1.91
N SER A 208 11.37 2.08 -1.44
CA SER A 208 11.29 3.33 -2.21
C SER A 208 12.66 3.98 -2.46
N GLY A 209 13.66 3.70 -1.62
CA GLY A 209 15.03 4.18 -1.83
C GLY A 209 15.67 3.72 -3.14
N ILE A 210 15.18 2.63 -3.77
CA ILE A 210 15.73 2.16 -5.04
C ILE A 210 15.38 3.09 -6.23
N PHE A 211 14.34 3.91 -6.13
CA PHE A 211 13.90 4.78 -7.22
C PHE A 211 13.86 6.28 -6.86
N ALA A 212 13.99 6.62 -5.57
CA ALA A 212 13.71 7.98 -5.09
C ALA A 212 14.58 9.04 -5.76
N GLU A 213 15.89 8.80 -5.91
CA GLU A 213 16.82 9.73 -6.57
C GLU A 213 16.47 9.93 -8.06
N ASP A 214 16.10 8.87 -8.76
CA ASP A 214 15.85 8.92 -10.20
C ASP A 214 14.52 9.56 -10.56
N VAL A 215 13.50 9.39 -9.71
CA VAL A 215 12.16 9.98 -9.93
C VAL A 215 12.05 11.39 -9.34
N PHE A 216 12.76 11.65 -8.24
CA PHE A 216 12.72 12.90 -7.49
C PHE A 216 14.11 13.53 -7.31
N PRO A 217 14.83 13.85 -8.39
CA PRO A 217 16.24 14.28 -8.31
C PRO A 217 16.47 15.57 -7.53
N ASN A 218 15.42 16.38 -7.31
CA ASN A 218 15.49 17.64 -6.56
C ASN A 218 14.96 17.52 -5.13
N ALA A 219 14.57 16.31 -4.68
CA ALA A 219 14.07 16.10 -3.33
C ALA A 219 15.20 16.02 -2.31
N VAL A 220 14.91 16.42 -1.07
CA VAL A 220 15.74 16.07 0.08
C VAL A 220 15.38 14.65 0.47
N LEU A 221 16.27 13.68 0.24
CA LEU A 221 16.04 12.29 0.57
C LEU A 221 16.34 12.02 2.05
N LEU A 222 15.51 11.21 2.69
CA LEU A 222 15.66 10.71 4.05
C LEU A 222 15.54 9.19 4.03
N ASN A 223 16.39 8.53 4.81
CA ASN A 223 16.32 7.08 5.04
C ASN A 223 16.24 6.27 3.73
N ASP A 224 16.97 6.72 2.70
CA ASP A 224 16.95 6.17 1.34
C ASP A 224 17.83 4.92 1.19
N GLU A 225 18.72 4.66 2.15
CA GLU A 225 19.43 3.37 2.23
C GLU A 225 18.48 2.27 2.71
N GLN A 226 18.40 1.17 1.92
CA GLN A 226 17.59 0.02 2.29
C GLN A 226 18.19 -0.71 3.48
N ASP A 227 17.44 -0.86 4.56
CA ASP A 227 17.81 -1.65 5.74
C ASP A 227 16.57 -2.35 6.33
N GLY A 228 16.53 -3.68 6.24
CA GLY A 228 15.40 -4.46 6.73
C GLY A 228 15.22 -4.46 8.25
N LYS A 229 16.12 -3.81 9.00
CA LYS A 229 15.96 -3.52 10.44
C LYS A 229 15.18 -2.23 10.68
N PHE A 230 14.98 -1.40 9.64
CA PHE A 230 14.30 -0.10 9.69
C PHE A 230 14.79 0.78 10.86
N PRO A 231 16.10 1.15 10.89
CA PRO A 231 16.71 1.77 12.07
C PRO A 231 16.23 3.20 12.35
N ALA A 232 15.75 3.93 11.32
CA ALA A 232 15.37 5.32 11.49
C ALA A 232 14.03 5.47 12.23
N HIS A 233 13.04 4.69 11.86
CA HIS A 233 11.70 4.66 12.47
C HIS A 233 10.91 3.43 11.97
N SER A 234 9.72 3.20 12.53
CA SER A 234 8.81 2.15 12.04
C SER A 234 8.50 2.36 10.56
N PRO A 235 8.53 1.29 9.71
CA PRO A 235 8.16 1.38 8.30
C PRO A 235 6.65 1.57 8.09
N ASN A 236 5.92 1.95 9.13
CA ASN A 236 4.48 2.25 9.08
C ASN A 236 4.22 3.75 9.20
N PRO A 237 3.98 4.49 8.10
CA PRO A 237 3.76 5.93 8.13
C PRO A 237 2.48 6.38 8.86
N LEU A 238 1.55 5.46 9.18
CA LEU A 238 0.38 5.78 10.02
C LEU A 238 0.75 6.05 11.48
N LYS A 239 1.87 5.52 11.94
CA LYS A 239 2.36 5.79 13.29
C LYS A 239 2.94 7.19 13.39
N ALA A 240 2.58 7.92 14.45
CA ALA A 240 3.00 9.32 14.62
C ALA A 240 4.53 9.44 14.68
N GLU A 241 5.19 8.55 15.42
CA GLU A 241 6.65 8.53 15.57
C GLU A 241 7.38 8.37 14.23
N ALA A 242 6.81 7.65 13.25
CA ALA A 242 7.42 7.48 11.93
C ALA A 242 7.46 8.80 11.13
N ARG A 243 6.59 9.74 11.44
CA ARG A 243 6.48 11.02 10.72
C ARG A 243 7.23 12.18 11.38
N GLU A 244 7.78 11.99 12.59
CA GLU A 244 8.44 13.06 13.34
C GLU A 244 9.65 13.64 12.58
N GLN A 245 10.49 12.76 12.02
CA GLN A 245 11.69 13.16 11.29
C GLN A 245 11.36 14.01 10.05
N ILE A 246 10.45 13.51 9.21
CA ILE A 246 10.05 14.21 7.97
C ILE A 246 9.37 15.54 8.29
N ALA A 247 8.49 15.58 9.29
CA ALA A 247 7.83 16.81 9.74
C ALA A 247 8.82 17.86 10.24
N LYS A 248 9.84 17.43 10.98
CA LYS A 248 10.93 18.29 11.44
C LYS A 248 11.72 18.86 10.26
N VAL A 249 12.13 18.01 9.31
CA VAL A 249 12.91 18.45 8.14
C VAL A 249 12.13 19.44 7.26
N VAL A 250 10.83 19.20 7.07
CA VAL A 250 9.97 20.15 6.33
C VAL A 250 9.99 21.52 6.98
N ARG A 251 9.79 21.62 8.29
CA ARG A 251 9.79 22.89 9.03
C ARG A 251 11.16 23.57 9.03
N GLU A 252 12.23 22.84 9.34
CA GLU A 252 13.57 23.39 9.49
C GLU A 252 14.16 23.90 8.17
N LYS A 253 13.82 23.25 7.05
CA LYS A 253 14.31 23.62 5.71
C LYS A 253 13.33 24.52 4.94
N GLY A 254 12.17 24.83 5.49
CA GLY A 254 11.14 25.63 4.82
C GLY A 254 10.69 24.98 3.51
N LEU A 255 10.39 23.67 3.55
CA LEU A 255 9.92 22.92 2.39
C LEU A 255 8.41 23.08 2.22
N ASP A 256 7.91 22.87 1.00
CA ASP A 256 6.50 22.98 0.67
C ASP A 256 5.69 21.77 1.16
N CYS A 257 6.33 20.59 1.26
CA CYS A 257 5.72 19.36 1.76
C CYS A 257 6.78 18.26 1.98
N GLY A 258 6.33 17.15 2.56
CA GLY A 258 7.08 15.90 2.60
C GLY A 258 6.20 14.73 2.20
N VAL A 259 6.78 13.72 1.54
CA VAL A 259 6.15 12.43 1.25
C VAL A 259 6.93 11.32 1.92
N ILE A 260 6.23 10.41 2.59
CA ILE A 260 6.80 9.23 3.25
C ILE A 260 6.16 7.97 2.68
N PHE A 261 7.00 6.98 2.32
CA PHE A 261 6.58 5.67 1.85
C PHE A 261 6.64 4.64 2.98
N ASP A 262 5.86 3.57 2.86
CA ASP A 262 6.03 2.40 3.72
C ASP A 262 7.12 1.44 3.20
N GLY A 263 7.37 0.36 3.94
CA GLY A 263 8.52 -0.52 3.70
C GLY A 263 8.62 -1.12 2.29
N ASP A 264 7.51 -1.44 1.63
CA ASP A 264 7.45 -2.00 0.28
C ASP A 264 6.90 -1.03 -0.78
N ALA A 265 6.69 0.24 -0.39
CA ALA A 265 6.33 1.38 -1.23
C ALA A 265 5.00 1.23 -1.99
N ASP A 266 4.05 0.45 -1.45
CA ASP A 266 2.70 0.39 -1.99
C ASP A 266 1.79 1.52 -1.45
N ARG A 267 2.26 2.27 -0.41
CA ARG A 267 1.60 3.44 0.18
C ARG A 267 2.45 4.68 0.09
N ALA A 268 1.77 5.84 0.01
CA ALA A 268 2.37 7.16 0.15
C ALA A 268 1.53 8.02 1.09
N MET A 269 2.18 8.70 2.03
CA MET A 269 1.54 9.63 2.94
C MET A 269 2.28 10.97 2.95
N PHE A 270 1.62 12.04 3.40
CA PHE A 270 2.12 13.38 3.23
C PHE A 270 2.07 14.20 4.52
N VAL A 271 3.02 15.12 4.63
CA VAL A 271 2.98 16.22 5.58
C VAL A 271 2.98 17.54 4.81
N ASP A 272 2.23 18.52 5.30
CA ASP A 272 2.16 19.85 4.69
C ASP A 272 3.39 20.72 5.05
N GLU A 273 3.46 21.96 4.57
CA GLU A 273 4.57 22.90 4.80
C GLU A 273 4.78 23.25 6.28
N ARG A 274 3.80 22.95 7.15
CA ARG A 274 3.89 23.12 8.60
C ARG A 274 4.38 21.86 9.31
N GLY A 275 4.58 20.77 8.54
CA GLY A 275 4.88 19.44 9.06
C GLY A 275 3.67 18.74 9.67
N GLU A 276 2.46 19.21 9.36
CA GLU A 276 1.23 18.57 9.82
C GLU A 276 0.85 17.41 8.89
N PHE A 277 0.41 16.30 9.48
CA PHE A 277 0.01 15.11 8.73
C PHE A 277 -1.30 15.34 7.98
N VAL A 278 -1.29 15.05 6.69
CA VAL A 278 -2.48 15.06 5.85
C VAL A 278 -3.03 13.64 5.78
N GLN A 279 -4.23 13.41 6.31
CA GLN A 279 -4.85 12.07 6.25
C GLN A 279 -5.01 11.63 4.79
N PRO A 280 -4.65 10.38 4.46
CA PRO A 280 -4.62 9.90 3.07
C PRO A 280 -5.95 9.95 2.35
N ASP A 281 -7.06 9.74 3.04
CA ASP A 281 -8.39 9.75 2.45
C ASP A 281 -8.82 11.15 1.96
N TYR A 282 -8.33 12.23 2.59
CA TYR A 282 -8.54 13.60 2.09
C TYR A 282 -7.83 13.86 0.76
N LEU A 283 -6.81 13.07 0.42
CA LEU A 283 -6.08 13.19 -0.84
C LEU A 283 -6.75 12.45 -2.01
N ILE A 284 -7.76 11.62 -1.76
CA ILE A 284 -8.47 10.89 -2.82
C ILE A 284 -9.04 11.83 -3.90
N PRO A 285 -9.71 12.97 -3.57
CA PRO A 285 -10.16 13.93 -4.58
C PRO A 285 -9.00 14.55 -5.39
N ILE A 286 -7.85 14.79 -4.75
CA ILE A 286 -6.67 15.33 -5.42
C ILE A 286 -6.12 14.33 -6.44
N VAL A 287 -6.00 13.06 -6.03
CA VAL A 287 -5.59 11.95 -6.91
C VAL A 287 -6.58 11.80 -8.07
N ALA A 288 -7.88 11.90 -7.81
CA ALA A 288 -8.92 11.79 -8.82
C ALA A 288 -8.81 12.91 -9.89
N ARG A 289 -8.65 14.17 -9.48
CA ARG A 289 -8.44 15.32 -10.38
C ARG A 289 -7.20 15.14 -11.24
N ALA A 290 -6.06 14.80 -10.59
CA ALA A 290 -4.78 14.58 -11.29
C ALA A 290 -4.85 13.44 -12.30
N THR A 291 -5.51 12.34 -11.92
CA THR A 291 -5.65 11.16 -12.80
C THR A 291 -6.57 11.45 -13.96
N LEU A 292 -7.68 12.16 -13.76
CA LEU A 292 -8.58 12.58 -14.84
C LEU A 292 -7.87 13.50 -15.81
N ALA A 293 -7.14 14.51 -15.33
CA ALA A 293 -6.39 15.43 -16.18
C ALA A 293 -5.35 14.69 -17.06
N ALA A 294 -4.64 13.72 -16.49
CA ALA A 294 -3.70 12.90 -17.23
C ALA A 294 -4.40 12.00 -18.28
N HIS A 295 -5.56 11.44 -17.93
CA HIS A 295 -6.35 10.61 -18.83
C HIS A 295 -6.89 11.41 -20.02
N VAL A 296 -7.44 12.60 -19.79
CA VAL A 296 -7.92 13.50 -20.85
C VAL A 296 -6.79 13.89 -21.79
N ASN A 297 -5.62 14.26 -21.30
CA ASN A 297 -4.45 14.61 -22.10
C ASN A 297 -3.96 13.44 -22.99
N GLN A 298 -4.17 12.19 -22.57
CA GLN A 298 -3.88 11.00 -23.37
C GLN A 298 -4.98 10.71 -24.38
N THR A 299 -6.25 10.97 -24.04
CA THR A 299 -7.43 10.61 -24.84
C THR A 299 -7.78 11.67 -25.89
N ILE A 300 -7.34 12.92 -25.77
CA ILE A 300 -7.45 13.94 -26.83
C ILE A 300 -6.78 13.48 -28.14
N LYS A 301 -5.90 12.48 -28.07
CA LYS A 301 -5.39 11.77 -29.26
C LYS A 301 -6.32 10.69 -29.83
N GLN A 302 -7.38 10.29 -29.13
CA GLN A 302 -8.30 9.20 -29.55
C GLN A 302 -9.74 9.44 -29.04
N SER A 303 -10.50 10.29 -29.74
CA SER A 303 -11.97 10.39 -29.83
C SER A 303 -12.90 10.17 -28.60
N LYS A 304 -13.84 11.10 -28.51
CA LYS A 304 -15.19 11.07 -27.91
C LYS A 304 -15.35 10.71 -26.41
N GLN A 305 -15.67 11.76 -25.67
CA GLN A 305 -16.30 11.82 -24.36
C GLN A 305 -17.37 10.75 -24.17
N SER A 306 -17.22 9.90 -23.12
CA SER A 306 -18.37 9.17 -22.59
C SER A 306 -19.14 10.10 -21.66
N ASP A 307 -20.46 10.14 -21.80
CA ASP A 307 -21.38 10.91 -20.93
C ASP A 307 -21.46 10.39 -19.47
N ASN A 308 -20.61 9.45 -19.08
CA ASN A 308 -20.61 8.85 -17.76
C ASN A 308 -19.62 9.53 -16.82
N CYS A 309 -20.13 9.92 -15.67
CA CYS A 309 -19.39 10.42 -14.52
C CYS A 309 -18.30 9.40 -14.12
N PRO A 310 -16.99 9.77 -14.07
CA PRO A 310 -15.94 8.81 -13.71
C PRO A 310 -16.09 8.32 -12.28
N LYS A 311 -16.01 7.00 -12.09
CA LYS A 311 -16.11 6.38 -10.77
C LYS A 311 -14.78 6.44 -10.02
N ILE A 312 -14.85 6.71 -8.72
CA ILE A 312 -13.71 6.74 -7.80
C ILE A 312 -14.02 5.82 -6.62
N ILE A 313 -13.20 4.80 -6.39
CA ILE A 313 -13.38 3.94 -5.21
C ILE A 313 -12.77 4.57 -3.97
N HIS A 314 -13.42 4.35 -2.82
CA HIS A 314 -12.94 4.77 -1.51
C HIS A 314 -13.36 3.76 -0.43
N ASP A 315 -12.57 3.60 0.64
CA ASP A 315 -12.94 2.66 1.70
C ASP A 315 -14.03 3.22 2.64
N VAL A 316 -14.62 2.33 3.45
CA VAL A 316 -15.70 2.66 4.41
C VAL A 316 -15.31 3.71 5.44
N ARG A 317 -14.02 4.02 5.61
CA ARG A 317 -13.48 4.97 6.59
C ARG A 317 -13.31 6.38 6.02
N THR A 318 -13.51 6.55 4.72
CA THR A 318 -13.26 7.82 4.04
C THR A 318 -14.17 8.93 4.59
N SER A 319 -13.57 10.09 4.84
CA SER A 319 -14.23 11.30 5.30
C SER A 319 -15.40 11.71 4.39
N ARG A 320 -16.49 12.17 4.98
CA ARG A 320 -17.61 12.79 4.25
C ARG A 320 -17.13 13.98 3.43
N GLY A 321 -16.20 14.77 3.97
CA GLY A 321 -15.64 15.93 3.26
C GLY A 321 -14.94 15.55 1.95
N ALA A 322 -14.21 14.42 1.93
CA ALA A 322 -13.60 13.89 0.71
C ALA A 322 -14.66 13.38 -0.28
N ILE A 323 -15.67 12.64 0.21
CA ILE A 323 -16.77 12.11 -0.62
C ILE A 323 -17.59 13.22 -1.27
N GLU A 324 -17.91 14.27 -0.51
CA GLU A 324 -18.64 15.45 -1.02
C GLU A 324 -17.82 16.19 -2.08
N THR A 325 -16.53 16.37 -1.82
CA THR A 325 -15.61 16.99 -2.79
C THR A 325 -15.55 16.21 -4.10
N LEU A 326 -15.50 14.86 -4.05
CA LEU A 326 -15.58 14.03 -5.25
C LEU A 326 -16.87 14.30 -6.05
N LYS A 327 -18.02 14.37 -5.36
CA LYS A 327 -19.32 14.67 -6.00
C LYS A 327 -19.37 16.08 -6.61
N GLU A 328 -18.84 17.09 -5.90
CA GLU A 328 -18.73 18.47 -6.38
C GLU A 328 -17.84 18.57 -7.62
N ASP A 329 -16.80 17.75 -7.70
CA ASP A 329 -15.90 17.65 -8.85
C ASP A 329 -16.49 16.85 -10.03
N GLY A 330 -17.71 16.32 -9.90
CA GLY A 330 -18.37 15.54 -10.93
C GLY A 330 -17.94 14.07 -11.00
N PHE A 331 -17.41 13.50 -9.91
CA PHE A 331 -17.13 12.07 -9.80
C PHE A 331 -18.26 11.30 -9.12
N GLU A 332 -18.36 10.00 -9.43
CA GLU A 332 -19.23 9.04 -8.73
C GLU A 332 -18.39 8.27 -7.69
N PRO A 333 -18.50 8.59 -6.37
CA PRO A 333 -17.81 7.84 -5.35
C PRO A 333 -18.45 6.46 -5.13
N VAL A 334 -17.61 5.41 -5.09
CA VAL A 334 -18.02 4.01 -4.88
C VAL A 334 -17.34 3.48 -3.64
N MET A 335 -18.12 3.19 -2.60
CA MET A 335 -17.61 2.67 -1.32
C MET A 335 -17.23 1.20 -1.44
N VAL A 336 -16.04 0.84 -0.88
CA VAL A 336 -15.50 -0.53 -0.88
C VAL A 336 -15.07 -0.96 0.52
N PRO A 337 -14.96 -2.27 0.81
CA PRO A 337 -14.35 -2.78 2.04
C PRO A 337 -12.88 -2.36 2.15
N VAL A 338 -12.36 -2.33 3.40
CA VAL A 338 -10.95 -2.04 3.67
C VAL A 338 -10.06 -3.17 3.19
N GLY A 339 -9.03 -2.83 2.41
CA GLY A 339 -7.93 -3.71 2.05
C GLY A 339 -7.75 -3.92 0.55
N HIS A 340 -6.50 -3.90 0.14
CA HIS A 340 -6.07 -3.98 -1.27
C HIS A 340 -6.58 -5.23 -2.01
N ALA A 341 -6.82 -6.33 -1.29
CA ALA A 341 -7.36 -7.56 -1.87
C ALA A 341 -8.82 -7.41 -2.33
N PHE A 342 -9.58 -6.49 -1.75
CA PHE A 342 -10.94 -6.16 -2.18
C PHE A 342 -10.97 -5.02 -3.19
N ALA A 343 -10.19 -3.97 -2.95
CA ALA A 343 -10.17 -2.79 -3.82
C ALA A 343 -9.76 -3.12 -5.26
N LYS A 344 -8.71 -3.94 -5.47
CA LYS A 344 -8.18 -4.31 -6.80
C LYS A 344 -9.18 -5.05 -7.71
N PRO A 345 -9.95 -6.04 -7.26
CA PRO A 345 -11.03 -6.61 -8.08
C PRO A 345 -12.17 -5.63 -8.32
N ILE A 346 -12.53 -4.82 -7.30
CA ILE A 346 -13.69 -3.93 -7.39
C ILE A 346 -13.43 -2.78 -8.38
N ILE A 347 -12.25 -2.13 -8.33
CA ILE A 347 -11.91 -1.04 -9.25
C ILE A 347 -12.08 -1.48 -10.71
N ARG A 348 -11.64 -2.70 -11.05
CA ARG A 348 -11.79 -3.28 -12.38
C ARG A 348 -13.25 -3.60 -12.70
N LYS A 349 -13.99 -4.20 -11.74
CA LYS A 349 -15.39 -4.59 -11.92
C LYS A 349 -16.30 -3.40 -12.18
N VAL A 350 -16.09 -2.29 -11.46
CA VAL A 350 -16.93 -1.09 -11.61
C VAL A 350 -16.41 -0.12 -12.66
N GLY A 351 -15.23 -0.38 -13.23
CA GLY A 351 -14.59 0.50 -14.22
C GLY A 351 -14.19 1.86 -13.62
N ALA A 352 -13.75 1.88 -12.34
CA ALA A 352 -13.37 3.13 -11.72
C ALA A 352 -12.03 3.63 -12.26
N LEU A 353 -11.88 4.96 -12.35
CA LEU A 353 -10.67 5.62 -12.84
C LEU A 353 -9.49 5.43 -11.88
N CYS A 354 -9.73 5.67 -10.59
CA CYS A 354 -8.78 5.51 -9.51
C CYS A 354 -9.52 5.41 -8.17
N GLY A 355 -8.78 5.45 -7.08
CA GLY A 355 -9.34 5.54 -5.73
C GLY A 355 -8.29 5.45 -4.65
N GLY A 356 -8.71 5.37 -3.39
CA GLY A 356 -7.77 5.27 -2.28
C GLY A 356 -8.41 4.80 -0.98
N GLU A 357 -7.55 4.61 0.01
CA GLU A 357 -7.91 4.19 1.36
C GLU A 357 -7.31 5.11 2.42
N LEU A 358 -7.94 5.15 3.59
CA LEU A 358 -7.38 5.81 4.78
C LEU A 358 -5.96 5.32 5.12
N ALA A 359 -5.66 4.08 4.74
CA ALA A 359 -4.34 3.47 4.98
C ALA A 359 -3.23 3.96 4.05
N GLY A 360 -3.51 4.85 3.08
CA GLY A 360 -2.52 5.41 2.16
C GLY A 360 -2.26 4.60 0.91
N HIS A 361 -3.06 3.56 0.64
CA HIS A 361 -3.10 2.91 -0.66
C HIS A 361 -3.89 3.76 -1.65
N TYR A 362 -3.35 3.93 -2.86
CA TYR A 362 -4.05 4.57 -3.98
C TYR A 362 -3.99 3.68 -5.20
N TYR A 363 -5.15 3.43 -5.80
CA TYR A 363 -5.37 2.49 -6.90
C TYR A 363 -5.61 3.24 -8.20
N PHE A 364 -5.08 2.73 -9.31
CA PHE A 364 -5.18 3.38 -10.62
C PHE A 364 -5.54 2.39 -11.71
N SER A 365 -6.55 2.71 -12.53
CA SER A 365 -6.90 1.88 -13.69
C SER A 365 -5.75 1.81 -14.70
N GLU A 366 -5.02 2.91 -14.90
CA GLU A 366 -3.82 2.97 -15.75
C GLU A 366 -2.65 2.13 -15.21
N PHE A 367 -2.68 1.77 -13.92
CA PHE A 367 -1.74 0.86 -13.26
C PHE A 367 -2.37 -0.52 -13.04
N PHE A 368 -3.12 -0.98 -14.04
CA PHE A 368 -3.83 -2.27 -14.01
C PHE A 368 -4.79 -2.44 -12.82
N GLY A 369 -5.35 -1.36 -12.28
CA GLY A 369 -6.20 -1.36 -11.09
C GLY A 369 -5.48 -1.76 -9.80
N CYS A 370 -4.16 -1.69 -9.79
CA CYS A 370 -3.33 -1.92 -8.61
C CYS A 370 -2.98 -0.62 -7.89
N ASP A 371 -2.54 -0.76 -6.64
CA ASP A 371 -2.01 0.33 -5.83
C ASP A 371 -0.55 0.64 -6.22
N SER A 372 -0.19 1.93 -6.11
CA SER A 372 1.16 2.41 -6.30
C SER A 372 1.39 3.68 -5.48
N GLY A 373 2.22 3.57 -4.44
CA GLY A 373 2.64 4.74 -3.66
C GLY A 373 3.40 5.76 -4.52
N LEU A 374 4.26 5.28 -5.43
CA LEU A 374 5.02 6.17 -6.32
C LEU A 374 4.13 6.94 -7.29
N LEU A 375 3.16 6.28 -7.93
CA LEU A 375 2.23 6.98 -8.83
C LEU A 375 1.35 7.98 -8.07
N ALA A 376 0.91 7.63 -6.86
CA ALA A 376 0.18 8.54 -5.99
C ALA A 376 1.05 9.75 -5.63
N ALA A 377 2.30 9.53 -5.24
CA ALA A 377 3.24 10.61 -4.91
C ALA A 377 3.43 11.56 -6.09
N THR A 378 3.69 11.06 -7.30
CA THR A 378 3.85 11.91 -8.50
C THR A 378 2.59 12.71 -8.82
N ARG A 379 1.39 12.12 -8.67
CA ARG A 379 0.11 12.81 -8.90
C ARG A 379 -0.13 13.92 -7.88
N ILE A 380 0.05 13.63 -6.59
CA ILE A 380 -0.20 14.59 -5.50
C ILE A 380 0.83 15.72 -5.54
N LEU A 381 2.13 15.42 -5.69
CA LEU A 381 3.18 16.44 -5.82
C LEU A 381 2.93 17.36 -7.03
N GLY A 382 2.47 16.82 -8.15
CA GLY A 382 2.09 17.62 -9.31
C GLY A 382 0.96 18.62 -9.02
N GLU A 383 -0.05 18.22 -8.23
CA GLU A 383 -1.13 19.15 -7.83
C GLU A 383 -0.65 20.19 -6.80
N ILE A 384 0.25 19.81 -5.86
CA ILE A 384 0.88 20.76 -4.94
C ILE A 384 1.73 21.78 -5.73
N ALA A 385 2.48 21.34 -6.74
CA ALA A 385 3.27 22.23 -7.59
C ALA A 385 2.38 23.24 -8.35
N LYS A 386 1.22 22.80 -8.86
CA LYS A 386 0.21 23.69 -9.49
C LYS A 386 -0.38 24.67 -8.49
N ALA A 387 -0.74 24.21 -7.28
CA ALA A 387 -1.24 25.09 -6.22
C ALA A 387 -0.22 26.15 -5.85
N LYS A 388 1.05 25.77 -5.70
CA LYS A 388 2.14 26.72 -5.42
C LYS A 388 2.32 27.73 -6.55
N ALA A 389 2.26 27.33 -7.80
CA ALA A 389 2.30 28.24 -8.95
C ALA A 389 1.12 29.23 -8.95
N ALA A 390 -0.02 28.84 -8.35
CA ALA A 390 -1.18 29.70 -8.13
C ALA A 390 -1.11 30.50 -6.81
N GLY A 391 0.01 30.50 -6.10
CA GLY A 391 0.24 31.25 -4.86
C GLY A 391 -0.40 30.61 -3.62
N LYS A 392 -0.72 29.31 -3.64
CA LYS A 392 -1.29 28.58 -2.50
C LYS A 392 -0.30 27.58 -1.92
N THR A 393 -0.29 27.45 -0.61
CA THR A 393 0.41 26.37 0.08
C THR A 393 -0.36 25.06 0.01
N PHE A 394 0.29 23.95 0.40
CA PHE A 394 -0.39 22.65 0.43
C PHE A 394 -1.55 22.62 1.44
N SER A 395 -1.34 23.19 2.64
CA SER A 395 -2.42 23.28 3.62
C SER A 395 -3.59 24.14 3.15
N GLU A 396 -3.34 25.23 2.42
CA GLU A 396 -4.41 26.05 1.83
C GLU A 396 -5.15 25.31 0.71
N MET A 397 -4.45 24.51 -0.10
CA MET A 397 -5.07 23.64 -1.10
C MET A 397 -6.01 22.62 -0.45
N MET A 398 -5.62 22.05 0.70
CA MET A 398 -6.40 21.03 1.40
C MET A 398 -7.53 21.59 2.26
N LYS A 399 -7.45 22.87 2.68
CA LYS A 399 -8.41 23.51 3.59
C LYS A 399 -9.88 23.30 3.20
N PRO A 400 -10.30 23.43 1.92
CA PRO A 400 -11.71 23.22 1.53
C PRO A 400 -12.25 21.81 1.81
N ILE A 401 -11.37 20.82 1.98
CA ILE A 401 -11.73 19.43 2.26
C ILE A 401 -11.68 19.17 3.76
N VAL A 402 -10.53 19.45 4.39
CA VAL A 402 -10.24 19.06 5.77
C VAL A 402 -10.99 19.89 6.81
N SER A 403 -11.44 21.10 6.46
CA SER A 403 -12.17 21.99 7.40
C SER A 403 -13.67 21.76 7.46
N ARG A 404 -14.23 20.87 6.64
CA ARG A 404 -15.69 20.64 6.57
C ARG A 404 -16.23 19.95 7.81
N TYR A 405 -15.47 19.03 8.37
CA TYR A 405 -15.87 18.18 9.48
C TYR A 405 -14.76 18.02 10.49
N ALA A 406 -15.13 17.77 11.74
CA ALA A 406 -14.23 17.33 12.79
C ALA A 406 -14.14 15.79 12.75
N ASN A 407 -12.94 15.26 12.64
CA ASN A 407 -12.66 13.81 12.49
C ASN A 407 -11.84 13.29 13.67
N SER A 408 -12.20 12.13 14.22
CA SER A 408 -11.49 11.51 15.36
C SER A 408 -10.17 10.82 14.97
N GLY A 409 -9.97 10.54 13.68
CA GLY A 409 -9.06 9.50 13.28
C GLY A 409 -9.55 8.10 13.68
N GLU A 410 -8.84 7.05 13.30
CA GLU A 410 -9.16 5.66 13.65
C GLU A 410 -8.65 5.34 15.07
N ILE A 411 -9.54 4.99 16.00
CA ILE A 411 -9.24 4.67 17.39
C ILE A 411 -9.28 3.15 17.57
N ASN A 412 -8.22 2.57 18.11
CA ASN A 412 -8.08 1.12 18.31
C ASN A 412 -8.40 0.73 19.74
N PHE A 413 -9.25 -0.28 19.92
CA PHE A 413 -9.63 -0.85 21.22
C PHE A 413 -9.27 -2.32 21.29
N LYS A 414 -8.61 -2.71 22.36
CA LYS A 414 -8.32 -4.11 22.67
C LYS A 414 -9.45 -4.64 23.55
N VAL A 415 -10.36 -5.42 22.97
CA VAL A 415 -11.54 -5.99 23.65
C VAL A 415 -11.57 -7.50 23.47
N GLU A 416 -12.02 -8.23 24.51
CA GLU A 416 -12.13 -9.68 24.46
C GLU A 416 -13.27 -10.13 23.54
N ASP A 417 -14.47 -9.62 23.80
CA ASP A 417 -15.66 -9.89 22.98
C ASP A 417 -16.01 -8.71 22.08
N LYS A 418 -15.53 -8.78 20.86
CA LYS A 418 -15.76 -7.73 19.84
C LYS A 418 -17.20 -7.68 19.38
N GLU A 419 -17.93 -8.82 19.36
CA GLU A 419 -19.33 -8.84 18.95
C GLU A 419 -20.21 -8.15 19.99
N ALA A 420 -20.03 -8.48 21.25
CA ALA A 420 -20.75 -7.82 22.34
C ALA A 420 -20.44 -6.31 22.39
N ALA A 421 -19.18 -5.90 22.15
CA ALA A 421 -18.81 -4.50 22.10
C ALA A 421 -19.48 -3.78 20.92
N ILE A 422 -19.49 -4.37 19.73
CA ILE A 422 -20.21 -3.82 18.56
C ILE A 422 -21.69 -3.68 18.86
N ALA A 423 -22.33 -4.69 19.47
CA ALA A 423 -23.77 -4.63 19.80
C ALA A 423 -24.08 -3.46 20.75
N ARG A 424 -23.25 -3.24 21.79
CA ARG A 424 -23.40 -2.10 22.70
C ARG A 424 -23.22 -0.75 21.97
N VAL A 425 -22.22 -0.64 21.09
CA VAL A 425 -22.01 0.56 20.27
C VAL A 425 -23.21 0.84 19.38
N LEU A 426 -23.77 -0.17 18.70
CA LEU A 426 -24.94 -0.03 17.86
C LEU A 426 -26.19 0.39 18.64
N GLU A 427 -26.34 -0.07 19.89
CA GLU A 427 -27.44 0.36 20.75
C GLU A 427 -27.31 1.84 21.16
N VAL A 428 -26.10 2.25 21.60
CA VAL A 428 -25.80 3.64 21.93
C VAL A 428 -25.90 4.55 20.70
N ALA A 429 -25.51 4.07 19.53
CA ALA A 429 -25.59 4.81 18.28
C ALA A 429 -26.99 5.30 17.92
N LYS A 430 -28.05 4.62 18.37
CA LYS A 430 -29.46 5.07 18.22
C LYS A 430 -29.75 6.39 18.95
N THR A 431 -28.93 6.76 19.93
CA THR A 431 -29.07 8.03 20.68
C THR A 431 -28.35 9.21 20.04
N LEU A 432 -27.53 8.98 18.99
CA LEU A 432 -26.73 10.03 18.35
C LEU A 432 -27.55 10.94 17.41
N GLY A 433 -28.72 10.47 16.98
CA GLY A 433 -29.61 11.16 16.06
C GLY A 433 -30.41 10.20 15.18
N GLU A 434 -31.08 10.74 14.17
CA GLU A 434 -31.77 9.94 13.15
C GLU A 434 -30.75 9.36 12.16
N GLU A 435 -30.69 8.03 12.05
CA GLU A 435 -29.84 7.34 11.07
C GLU A 435 -30.39 7.57 9.66
N THR A 436 -29.60 8.20 8.78
CA THR A 436 -30.01 8.51 7.41
C THR A 436 -29.63 7.42 6.42
N SER A 437 -28.55 6.69 6.67
CA SER A 437 -28.15 5.50 5.90
C SER A 437 -27.19 4.63 6.68
N ARG A 438 -27.06 3.37 6.24
CA ARG A 438 -26.20 2.35 6.84
C ARG A 438 -25.48 1.55 5.76
N SER A 439 -24.21 1.25 6.01
CA SER A 439 -23.42 0.28 5.24
C SER A 439 -22.85 -0.79 6.15
N GLU A 440 -22.95 -2.04 5.73
CA GLU A 440 -22.45 -3.23 6.46
C GLU A 440 -21.42 -4.00 5.62
N ILE A 441 -20.79 -3.36 4.65
CA ILE A 441 -19.84 -4.02 3.73
C ILE A 441 -18.50 -4.39 4.41
N ASP A 442 -18.12 -3.70 5.51
CA ASP A 442 -16.97 -4.02 6.36
C ASP A 442 -17.19 -3.45 7.76
N GLY A 443 -17.83 -4.22 8.64
CA GLY A 443 -18.38 -3.73 9.90
C GLY A 443 -19.59 -2.84 9.65
N TYR A 444 -19.75 -1.80 10.47
CA TYR A 444 -20.89 -0.89 10.38
C TYR A 444 -20.41 0.53 10.16
N ARG A 445 -20.92 1.19 9.11
CA ARG A 445 -20.85 2.63 8.92
C ARG A 445 -22.27 3.19 8.98
N LEU A 446 -22.55 4.02 9.97
CA LEU A 446 -23.85 4.64 10.21
C LEU A 446 -23.73 6.13 9.91
N GLU A 447 -24.58 6.61 9.01
CA GLU A 447 -24.63 8.02 8.63
C GLU A 447 -25.79 8.72 9.36
N TYR A 448 -25.53 9.93 9.82
CA TYR A 448 -26.50 10.83 10.43
C TYR A 448 -26.44 12.18 9.72
N ARG A 449 -27.41 13.04 9.95
CA ARG A 449 -27.40 14.39 9.39
C ARG A 449 -26.12 15.14 9.78
N GLU A 450 -25.74 15.04 11.05
CA GLU A 450 -24.67 15.82 11.67
C GLU A 450 -23.29 15.15 11.62
N GLY A 451 -23.20 13.90 11.18
CA GLY A 451 -21.94 13.16 11.16
C GLY A 451 -22.11 11.70 10.79
N TRP A 452 -21.09 10.91 11.01
CA TRP A 452 -21.11 9.45 10.81
C TRP A 452 -20.17 8.76 11.79
N ILE A 453 -20.40 7.47 12.00
CA ILE A 453 -19.51 6.59 12.75
C ILE A 453 -19.20 5.34 11.94
N SER A 454 -18.00 4.78 12.15
CA SER A 454 -17.65 3.44 11.69
C SER A 454 -17.13 2.61 12.85
N ILE A 455 -17.69 1.41 13.02
CA ILE A 455 -17.20 0.41 13.99
C ILE A 455 -16.95 -0.91 13.26
N ARG A 456 -15.73 -1.44 13.35
CA ARG A 456 -15.30 -2.61 12.59
C ARG A 456 -14.23 -3.41 13.33
N LYS A 457 -14.15 -4.69 13.03
CA LYS A 457 -13.01 -5.52 13.45
C LYS A 457 -11.84 -5.25 12.52
N SER A 458 -10.62 -5.21 13.07
CA SER A 458 -9.43 -5.23 12.24
C SER A 458 -9.30 -6.60 11.54
N ASN A 459 -8.97 -6.59 10.25
CA ASN A 459 -8.75 -7.82 9.47
C ASN A 459 -7.36 -8.44 9.70
N THR A 460 -6.42 -7.68 10.26
CA THR A 460 -5.01 -8.07 10.42
C THR A 460 -4.56 -8.11 11.87
N GLU A 461 -5.24 -7.40 12.78
CA GLU A 461 -4.86 -7.22 14.18
C GLU A 461 -6.02 -7.53 15.13
N PRO A 462 -5.76 -7.86 16.41
CA PRO A 462 -6.81 -8.22 17.35
C PRO A 462 -7.60 -7.01 17.91
N TYR A 463 -7.77 -5.95 17.15
CA TYR A 463 -8.43 -4.72 17.58
C TYR A 463 -9.86 -4.58 17.04
N LEU A 464 -10.69 -3.90 17.81
CA LEU A 464 -11.92 -3.23 17.35
C LEU A 464 -11.57 -1.79 17.03
N ARG A 465 -12.04 -1.26 15.92
CA ARG A 465 -11.70 0.07 15.39
C ARG A 465 -12.94 0.93 15.32
N LEU A 466 -12.86 2.10 15.95
CA LEU A 466 -13.89 3.13 15.90
C LEU A 466 -13.35 4.35 15.15
N LEU A 467 -14.15 4.93 14.29
CA LEU A 467 -13.92 6.23 13.69
C LEU A 467 -15.24 7.01 13.72
N ALA A 468 -15.17 8.29 14.06
CA ALA A 468 -16.30 9.20 14.05
C ALA A 468 -15.95 10.53 13.39
N GLU A 469 -16.89 11.13 12.68
CA GLU A 469 -16.75 12.44 12.06
C GLU A 469 -18.04 13.22 12.24
N CYS A 470 -17.95 14.48 12.65
CA CYS A 470 -19.10 15.35 12.91
C CYS A 470 -18.88 16.75 12.34
N ASP A 471 -19.99 17.50 12.18
CA ASP A 471 -19.99 18.89 11.73
C ASP A 471 -19.25 19.83 12.69
N THR A 472 -19.17 19.50 14.01
CA THR A 472 -18.47 20.30 15.00
C THR A 472 -17.59 19.45 15.92
N LYS A 473 -16.55 20.07 16.51
CA LYS A 473 -15.66 19.41 17.47
C LYS A 473 -16.39 19.04 18.76
N GLU A 474 -17.32 19.87 19.20
CA GLU A 474 -18.11 19.67 20.42
C GLU A 474 -19.00 18.43 20.27
N ARG A 475 -19.67 18.29 19.11
CA ARG A 475 -20.47 17.11 18.80
C ARG A 475 -19.63 15.85 18.71
N LEU A 476 -18.50 15.92 18.02
CA LEU A 476 -17.55 14.80 17.94
C LEU A 476 -17.12 14.34 19.33
N SER A 477 -16.75 15.28 20.22
CA SER A 477 -16.37 14.96 21.60
C SER A 477 -17.50 14.31 22.38
N SER A 478 -18.73 14.79 22.21
CA SER A 478 -19.92 14.21 22.81
C SER A 478 -20.18 12.79 22.33
N TRP A 479 -20.14 12.55 21.02
CA TRP A 479 -20.32 11.22 20.43
C TRP A 479 -19.23 10.23 20.87
N LEU A 480 -17.97 10.64 20.84
CA LEU A 480 -16.85 9.81 21.28
C LEU A 480 -17.00 9.41 22.76
N SER A 481 -17.44 10.32 23.63
CA SER A 481 -17.64 10.04 25.05
C SER A 481 -18.60 8.88 25.29
N VAL A 482 -19.73 8.83 24.58
CA VAL A 482 -20.72 7.76 24.75
C VAL A 482 -20.32 6.47 24.03
N LEU A 483 -19.71 6.57 22.82
CA LEU A 483 -19.27 5.43 22.02
C LEU A 483 -18.10 4.68 22.66
N THR A 484 -17.08 5.41 23.15
CA THR A 484 -15.92 4.79 23.82
C THR A 484 -16.32 4.11 25.12
N LYS A 485 -17.25 4.70 25.90
CA LYS A 485 -17.81 4.07 27.10
C LYS A 485 -18.59 2.79 26.77
N ALA A 486 -19.24 2.70 25.63
CA ALA A 486 -19.96 1.49 25.21
C ALA A 486 -19.01 0.37 24.78
N ILE A 487 -17.82 0.69 24.31
CA ILE A 487 -16.81 -0.31 23.94
C ILE A 487 -16.24 -0.97 25.20
N GLY A 488 -15.95 -0.21 26.26
CA GLY A 488 -15.43 -0.68 27.55
C GLY A 488 -14.10 -0.03 27.91
#